data_6abb5f73bf122b82cf86bff269de4499
#
_entry.id   6abb5f73bf122b82cf86bff269de4499
#
_cell.length_a   1.000
_cell.length_b   1.000
_cell.length_c   1.000
_cell.angle_alpha   90.00
_cell.angle_beta   90.00
_cell.angle_gamma   90.00
#
_symmetry.space_group_name_H-M   'P 1'
#
loop_
_entity.id
_entity.type
_entity.pdbx_description
1 polymer ?
#
loop_
_entity_poly.entity_id
_entity_poly.type
_entity_poly.pdbx_seq_one_letter_code
_entity_poly.pdbx_strand_id
1 'polypeptide(L)'
;MTLRSELGESARIAVAAIRANKLRSGLTTLGVVIGILTATLVGTMINGMGEAFTRSVSSMGSDVLFIGRFPWMSFEDYRIYRNRRDITFAQYRELESRMTTAAAIAPQCEIHQSSVTYERRRAKGVWLLGNTPESLIIRGLTVAQGRWISASDVSSGRPVCVLGSYLAESFFPNDNPVGKKVRINDTPYEVVGVLDKMGSMLGWNQDNQAVIPISRFQDDIQRRPDYVITVKALKPEAVSETLEEARSLFRSIRKIEPGRPDDFAINQQEAITKFFDGFKAVLGSFGFFVTGLSLFVGGIGIMNILFVSVTERTKEIGIRKALGAKRRSILTQFLMEAAGITFLAGLIGVGIAWPISWKIGEIARANGSVFEARMSWWIVALALFVSAATGMVAGFIPAWRASRMNPVDALRSE
;
A
#
# COMPACT_ATOMS: atom_id res chain seq x y z
N MET A 1 -2.02 -31.20 38.19
CA MET A 1 -0.91 -30.85 37.28
C MET A 1 -1.21 -29.46 36.71
N THR A 2 -0.30 -28.54 36.80
CA THR A 2 -0.52 -27.16 36.39
C THR A 2 -0.32 -27.03 34.87
N LEU A 3 -1.11 -26.24 34.18
CA LEU A 3 -1.03 -25.97 32.73
C LEU A 3 0.41 -25.67 32.24
N ARG A 4 1.24 -25.11 33.11
CA ARG A 4 2.67 -24.83 32.81
C ARG A 4 3.54 -26.08 32.68
N SER A 5 3.28 -27.14 33.44
CA SER A 5 4.04 -28.38 33.33
C SER A 5 3.66 -29.17 32.07
N GLU A 6 2.40 -29.11 31.65
CA GLU A 6 1.92 -29.78 30.43
C GLU A 6 2.46 -29.08 29.16
N LEU A 7 2.54 -27.75 29.14
CA LEU A 7 3.12 -27.00 28.01
C LEU A 7 4.64 -27.25 27.87
N GLY A 8 5.38 -27.34 28.97
CA GLY A 8 6.82 -27.62 28.95
C GLY A 8 7.14 -29.04 28.48
N GLU A 9 6.30 -30.01 28.88
CA GLU A 9 6.42 -31.40 28.47
C GLU A 9 6.03 -31.58 27.00
N SER A 10 4.97 -30.94 26.53
CA SER A 10 4.55 -30.91 25.13
C SER A 10 5.63 -30.32 24.22
N ALA A 11 6.30 -29.25 24.63
CA ALA A 11 7.40 -28.65 23.87
C ALA A 11 8.63 -29.57 23.78
N ARG A 12 8.99 -30.29 24.88
CA ARG A 12 10.06 -31.28 24.86
C ARG A 12 9.75 -32.46 23.95
N ILE A 13 8.51 -32.95 23.99
CA ILE A 13 8.03 -34.07 23.16
C ILE A 13 8.03 -33.66 21.69
N ALA A 14 7.57 -32.45 21.36
CA ALA A 14 7.60 -31.91 19.99
C ALA A 14 9.02 -31.82 19.43
N VAL A 15 10.00 -31.36 20.22
CA VAL A 15 11.41 -31.31 19.82
C VAL A 15 12.00 -32.72 19.67
N ALA A 16 11.62 -33.68 20.52
CA ALA A 16 12.07 -35.06 20.41
C ALA A 16 11.52 -35.76 19.15
N ALA A 17 10.24 -35.53 18.82
CA ALA A 17 9.60 -36.05 17.60
C ALA A 17 10.27 -35.50 16.31
N ILE A 18 10.65 -34.24 16.31
CA ILE A 18 11.39 -33.63 15.19
C ILE A 18 12.77 -34.28 15.03
N ARG A 19 13.44 -34.67 16.13
CA ARG A 19 14.78 -35.30 16.10
C ARG A 19 14.78 -36.75 15.63
N ALA A 20 13.69 -37.47 15.82
CA ALA A 20 13.61 -38.90 15.48
C ALA A 20 13.61 -39.17 13.96
N ASN A 21 13.03 -38.28 13.14
CA ASN A 21 12.98 -38.38 11.67
C ASN A 21 13.26 -37.03 11.01
N LYS A 22 14.49 -36.54 11.12
CA LYS A 22 14.92 -35.18 10.78
C LYS A 22 14.52 -34.71 9.36
N LEU A 23 14.68 -35.55 8.35
CA LEU A 23 14.35 -35.21 6.95
C LEU A 23 12.84 -35.03 6.74
N ARG A 24 12.03 -35.97 7.26
CA ARG A 24 10.56 -35.95 7.07
C ARG A 24 9.93 -34.81 7.89
N SER A 25 10.33 -34.68 9.14
CA SER A 25 9.86 -33.61 10.01
C SER A 25 10.30 -32.23 9.51
N GLY A 26 11.53 -32.12 8.99
CA GLY A 26 12.03 -30.88 8.39
C GLY A 26 11.25 -30.47 7.15
N LEU A 27 10.98 -31.40 6.22
CA LEU A 27 10.24 -31.10 4.98
C LEU A 27 8.79 -30.71 5.26
N THR A 28 8.15 -31.32 6.24
CA THR A 28 6.74 -31.09 6.57
C THR A 28 6.53 -29.79 7.35
N THR A 29 7.42 -29.51 8.33
CA THR A 29 7.42 -28.22 9.05
C THR A 29 7.77 -27.07 8.11
N LEU A 30 8.62 -27.29 7.10
CA LEU A 30 8.99 -26.28 6.10
C LEU A 30 7.76 -25.76 5.33
N GLY A 31 6.80 -26.64 4.99
CA GLY A 31 5.55 -26.22 4.34
C GLY A 31 4.74 -25.23 5.19
N VAL A 32 4.63 -25.50 6.51
CA VAL A 32 3.96 -24.58 7.44
C VAL A 32 4.77 -23.29 7.63
N VAL A 33 6.09 -23.38 7.75
CA VAL A 33 6.99 -22.22 7.86
C VAL A 33 6.83 -21.30 6.65
N ILE A 34 6.87 -21.87 5.43
CA ILE A 34 6.69 -21.09 4.19
C ILE A 34 5.30 -20.46 4.13
N GLY A 35 4.24 -21.19 4.51
CA GLY A 35 2.88 -20.68 4.55
C GLY A 35 2.75 -19.48 5.48
N ILE A 36 3.26 -19.59 6.70
CA ILE A 36 3.22 -18.51 7.70
C ILE A 36 4.13 -17.34 7.32
N LEU A 37 5.31 -17.63 6.80
CA LEU A 37 6.22 -16.60 6.25
C LEU A 37 5.53 -15.78 5.17
N THR A 38 4.92 -16.44 4.17
CA THR A 38 4.20 -15.78 3.07
C THR A 38 3.03 -14.97 3.59
N ALA A 39 2.18 -15.55 4.46
CA ALA A 39 1.04 -14.84 5.05
C ALA A 39 1.47 -13.57 5.80
N THR A 40 2.54 -13.68 6.59
CA THR A 40 3.05 -12.58 7.40
C THR A 40 3.66 -11.48 6.51
N LEU A 41 4.43 -11.83 5.50
CA LEU A 41 5.02 -10.86 4.56
C LEU A 41 3.95 -10.16 3.72
N VAL A 42 3.03 -10.92 3.11
CA VAL A 42 1.94 -10.34 2.29
C VAL A 42 1.05 -9.44 3.16
N GLY A 43 0.65 -9.89 4.36
CA GLY A 43 -0.13 -9.08 5.28
C GLY A 43 0.59 -7.79 5.70
N THR A 44 1.90 -7.86 5.97
CA THR A 44 2.72 -6.69 6.31
C THR A 44 2.84 -5.73 5.13
N MET A 45 3.02 -6.24 3.91
CA MET A 45 3.07 -5.42 2.70
C MET A 45 1.75 -4.71 2.42
N ILE A 46 0.61 -5.42 2.51
CA ILE A 46 -0.72 -4.84 2.32
C ILE A 46 -0.97 -3.72 3.35
N ASN A 47 -0.62 -3.96 4.62
CA ASN A 47 -0.80 -2.97 5.68
C ASN A 47 0.09 -1.74 5.45
N GLY A 48 1.38 -1.93 5.20
CA GLY A 48 2.33 -0.85 4.93
C GLY A 48 1.98 -0.04 3.68
N MET A 49 1.54 -0.71 2.60
CA MET A 49 1.01 -0.03 1.41
C MET A 49 -0.26 0.77 1.71
N GLY A 50 -1.17 0.22 2.52
CA GLY A 50 -2.39 0.90 2.95
C GLY A 50 -2.11 2.19 3.72
N GLU A 51 -1.18 2.15 4.68
CA GLU A 51 -0.78 3.33 5.45
C GLU A 51 -0.09 4.39 4.58
N ALA A 52 0.85 3.98 3.72
CA ALA A 52 1.54 4.87 2.80
C ALA A 52 0.54 5.52 1.81
N PHE A 53 -0.40 4.73 1.29
CA PHE A 53 -1.46 5.21 0.40
C PHE A 53 -2.36 6.22 1.09
N THR A 54 -2.87 5.89 2.29
CA THR A 54 -3.76 6.81 3.04
C THR A 54 -3.07 8.15 3.32
N ARG A 55 -1.81 8.14 3.76
CA ARG A 55 -1.04 9.37 3.97
C ARG A 55 -0.89 10.19 2.67
N SER A 56 -0.55 9.53 1.57
CA SER A 56 -0.34 10.18 0.27
C SER A 56 -1.62 10.76 -0.31
N VAL A 57 -2.73 10.04 -0.21
CA VAL A 57 -4.00 10.42 -0.80
C VAL A 57 -4.74 11.45 0.07
N SER A 58 -4.57 11.42 1.40
CA SER A 58 -5.12 12.42 2.29
C SER A 58 -4.60 13.84 2.00
N SER A 59 -3.41 13.97 1.43
CA SER A 59 -2.86 15.28 1.02
C SER A 59 -3.54 15.88 -0.21
N MET A 60 -4.28 15.09 -1.00
CA MET A 60 -4.98 15.59 -2.19
C MET A 60 -6.27 16.35 -1.88
N GLY A 61 -6.84 16.14 -0.68
CA GLY A 61 -8.15 16.66 -0.30
C GLY A 61 -9.30 15.79 -0.84
N SER A 62 -10.18 15.34 0.05
CA SER A 62 -11.37 14.54 -0.33
C SER A 62 -12.46 15.39 -1.00
N ASP A 63 -12.32 16.71 -0.94
CA ASP A 63 -13.25 17.73 -1.45
C ASP A 63 -12.76 18.35 -2.78
N VAL A 64 -11.77 17.76 -3.44
CA VAL A 64 -11.17 18.27 -4.66
C VAL A 64 -11.50 17.35 -5.85
N LEU A 65 -11.99 17.95 -6.94
CA LEU A 65 -12.21 17.33 -8.24
C LEU A 65 -11.12 17.76 -9.22
N PHE A 66 -10.72 16.84 -10.08
CA PHE A 66 -9.71 17.09 -11.12
C PHE A 66 -10.33 16.79 -12.49
N ILE A 67 -10.66 17.81 -13.24
CA ILE A 67 -11.21 17.69 -14.60
C ILE A 67 -10.02 17.65 -15.56
N GLY A 68 -9.81 16.49 -16.15
CA GLY A 68 -8.70 16.24 -17.05
C GLY A 68 -9.14 15.48 -18.30
N ARG A 69 -8.22 15.31 -19.23
CA ARG A 69 -8.47 14.56 -20.46
C ARG A 69 -8.56 13.05 -20.23
N PHE A 70 -7.80 12.55 -19.26
CA PHE A 70 -7.67 11.13 -18.97
C PHE A 70 -8.22 10.75 -17.60
N PRO A 71 -8.90 9.59 -17.49
CA PRO A 71 -9.19 9.03 -16.19
C PRO A 71 -7.88 8.50 -15.56
N TRP A 72 -7.68 8.76 -14.25
CA TRP A 72 -6.46 8.33 -13.57
C TRP A 72 -6.32 6.83 -13.44
N MET A 73 -7.45 6.15 -13.20
CA MET A 73 -7.49 4.71 -12.97
C MET A 73 -8.49 4.09 -13.94
N SER A 74 -8.02 3.72 -15.12
CA SER A 74 -8.80 3.00 -16.13
C SER A 74 -7.98 1.84 -16.66
N PHE A 75 -8.62 0.67 -16.74
CA PHE A 75 -8.07 -0.51 -17.43
C PHE A 75 -8.44 -0.54 -18.92
N GLU A 76 -9.21 0.46 -19.37
CA GLU A 76 -9.57 0.56 -20.77
C GLU A 76 -8.35 0.94 -21.61
N ASP A 77 -8.38 0.55 -22.89
CA ASP A 77 -7.29 0.85 -23.82
C ASP A 77 -7.06 2.36 -23.91
N TYR A 78 -5.85 2.79 -23.61
CA TYR A 78 -5.39 4.19 -23.74
C TYR A 78 -5.72 4.82 -25.10
N ARG A 79 -5.86 4.00 -26.15
CA ARG A 79 -6.25 4.47 -27.49
C ARG A 79 -7.61 5.16 -27.52
N ILE A 80 -8.55 4.79 -26.66
CA ILE A 80 -9.88 5.41 -26.54
C ILE A 80 -9.76 6.86 -26.12
N TYR A 81 -8.80 7.15 -25.23
CA TYR A 81 -8.63 8.48 -24.65
C TYR A 81 -7.65 9.36 -25.42
N ARG A 82 -6.76 8.79 -26.22
CA ARG A 82 -5.70 9.52 -26.95
C ARG A 82 -6.23 10.61 -27.87
N ASN A 83 -7.40 10.39 -28.48
CA ASN A 83 -8.01 11.32 -29.44
C ASN A 83 -8.92 12.37 -28.78
N ARG A 84 -9.03 12.39 -27.45
CA ARG A 84 -9.78 13.44 -26.76
C ARG A 84 -9.08 14.79 -26.96
N ARG A 85 -9.88 15.84 -27.12
CA ARG A 85 -9.35 17.21 -27.31
C ARG A 85 -8.73 17.71 -26.01
N ASP A 86 -7.65 18.47 -26.11
CA ASP A 86 -7.03 19.14 -24.97
C ASP A 86 -8.04 20.06 -24.27
N ILE A 87 -7.87 20.26 -22.98
CA ILE A 87 -8.62 21.24 -22.20
C ILE A 87 -7.90 22.58 -22.32
N THR A 88 -8.66 23.62 -22.67
CA THR A 88 -8.10 24.95 -22.93
C THR A 88 -8.30 25.91 -21.77
N PHE A 89 -7.47 26.95 -21.70
CA PHE A 89 -7.61 28.01 -20.70
C PHE A 89 -8.95 28.76 -20.82
N ALA A 90 -9.49 28.92 -22.04
CA ALA A 90 -10.81 29.53 -22.26
C ALA A 90 -11.94 28.69 -21.63
N GLN A 91 -11.85 27.36 -21.74
CA GLN A 91 -12.84 26.46 -21.11
C GLN A 91 -12.76 26.52 -19.57
N TYR A 92 -11.55 26.66 -19.01
CA TYR A 92 -11.41 26.91 -17.57
C TYR A 92 -12.13 28.21 -17.16
N ARG A 93 -11.85 29.32 -17.87
CA ARG A 93 -12.46 30.62 -17.57
C ARG A 93 -14.00 30.58 -17.64
N GLU A 94 -14.53 29.89 -18.65
CA GLU A 94 -15.98 29.72 -18.79
C GLU A 94 -16.57 28.87 -17.66
N LEU A 95 -15.89 27.80 -17.27
CA LEU A 95 -16.31 26.97 -16.13
C LEU A 95 -16.28 27.77 -14.83
N GLU A 96 -15.17 28.48 -14.55
CA GLU A 96 -14.99 29.32 -13.36
C GLU A 96 -16.10 30.34 -13.22
N SER A 97 -16.50 30.99 -14.32
CA SER A 97 -17.57 32.01 -14.30
C SER A 97 -18.98 31.47 -14.09
N ARG A 98 -19.20 30.17 -14.29
CA ARG A 98 -20.53 29.53 -14.26
C ARG A 98 -20.77 28.63 -13.06
N MET A 99 -19.71 28.12 -12.43
CA MET A 99 -19.86 27.25 -11.26
C MET A 99 -20.28 28.02 -10.02
N THR A 100 -21.20 27.42 -9.27
CA THR A 100 -21.77 27.99 -8.04
C THR A 100 -21.45 27.19 -6.78
N THR A 101 -21.17 25.88 -6.90
CA THR A 101 -20.90 24.98 -5.77
C THR A 101 -19.42 24.87 -5.42
N ALA A 102 -18.53 25.58 -6.15
CA ALA A 102 -17.10 25.55 -5.92
C ALA A 102 -16.65 26.65 -4.97
N ALA A 103 -15.79 26.30 -4.00
CA ALA A 103 -15.09 27.25 -3.14
C ALA A 103 -13.92 27.93 -3.89
N ALA A 104 -13.25 27.19 -4.75
CA ALA A 104 -12.16 27.68 -5.58
C ALA A 104 -12.00 26.80 -6.82
N ILE A 105 -11.57 27.40 -7.92
CA ILE A 105 -11.27 26.71 -9.18
C ILE A 105 -9.93 27.21 -9.69
N ALA A 106 -9.05 26.30 -10.11
CA ALA A 106 -7.75 26.66 -10.65
C ALA A 106 -7.37 25.79 -11.85
N PRO A 107 -6.79 26.37 -12.90
CA PRO A 107 -6.17 25.62 -13.98
C PRO A 107 -4.76 25.22 -13.54
N GLN A 108 -4.34 24.02 -13.90
CA GLN A 108 -2.99 23.53 -13.76
C GLN A 108 -2.52 22.96 -15.09
N CYS A 109 -1.28 23.20 -15.45
CA CYS A 109 -0.60 22.47 -16.52
C CYS A 109 0.74 21.96 -16.01
N GLU A 110 1.23 20.89 -16.63
CA GLU A 110 2.40 20.20 -16.12
C GLU A 110 3.24 19.56 -17.23
N ILE A 111 4.51 19.44 -16.98
CA ILE A 111 5.41 18.64 -17.80
C ILE A 111 6.37 17.88 -16.89
N HIS A 112 6.54 16.60 -17.20
CA HIS A 112 7.53 15.75 -16.56
C HIS A 112 8.87 15.85 -17.31
N GLN A 113 9.98 15.51 -16.63
CA GLN A 113 11.32 15.47 -17.19
C GLN A 113 11.94 16.85 -17.52
N SER A 114 11.49 17.92 -16.86
CA SER A 114 12.20 19.20 -16.90
C SER A 114 13.55 19.15 -16.19
N SER A 115 14.40 20.11 -16.49
CA SER A 115 15.68 20.29 -15.81
C SER A 115 15.73 21.61 -15.07
N VAL A 116 16.23 21.58 -13.83
CA VAL A 116 16.52 22.78 -13.07
C VAL A 116 18.01 22.83 -12.79
N THR A 117 18.63 24.00 -13.03
CA THR A 117 20.06 24.21 -12.85
C THR A 117 20.30 25.43 -11.95
N TYR A 118 21.18 25.25 -10.98
CA TYR A 118 21.71 26.34 -10.15
C TYR A 118 23.23 26.24 -10.13
N GLU A 119 23.90 27.25 -10.62
CA GLU A 119 25.38 27.28 -10.80
C GLU A 119 25.86 26.03 -11.57
N ARG A 120 26.63 25.17 -10.92
CA ARG A 120 27.15 23.90 -11.48
C ARG A 120 26.31 22.69 -11.17
N ARG A 121 25.25 22.82 -10.35
CA ARG A 121 24.35 21.74 -9.95
C ARG A 121 23.17 21.66 -10.89
N ARG A 122 22.81 20.45 -11.33
CA ARG A 122 21.68 20.20 -12.23
C ARG A 122 20.83 19.05 -11.71
N ALA A 123 19.54 19.29 -11.51
CA ALA A 123 18.53 18.29 -11.28
C ALA A 123 17.81 17.98 -12.59
N LYS A 124 17.61 16.69 -12.87
CA LYS A 124 16.84 16.18 -14.02
C LYS A 124 15.58 15.47 -13.53
N GLY A 125 14.62 15.28 -14.43
CA GLY A 125 13.37 14.61 -14.07
C GLY A 125 12.52 15.43 -13.09
N VAL A 126 12.65 16.76 -13.14
CA VAL A 126 11.86 17.66 -12.30
C VAL A 126 10.46 17.77 -12.87
N TRP A 127 9.48 17.69 -11.99
CA TRP A 127 8.07 17.95 -12.31
C TRP A 127 7.83 19.46 -12.33
N LEU A 128 7.64 20.03 -13.51
CA LEU A 128 7.37 21.44 -13.68
C LEU A 128 5.87 21.69 -13.82
N LEU A 129 5.36 22.54 -12.96
CA LEU A 129 3.95 22.87 -12.84
C LEU A 129 3.71 24.35 -13.17
N GLY A 130 2.73 24.63 -14.01
CA GLY A 130 2.17 25.96 -14.20
C GLY A 130 0.90 26.12 -13.36
N ASN A 131 0.90 27.01 -12.38
CA ASN A 131 -0.19 27.17 -11.42
C ASN A 131 -0.63 28.63 -11.28
N THR A 132 -1.79 28.80 -10.62
CA THR A 132 -2.36 30.07 -10.19
C THR A 132 -2.34 30.19 -8.66
N PRO A 133 -2.63 31.38 -8.08
CA PRO A 133 -2.66 31.56 -6.61
C PRO A 133 -3.61 30.61 -5.90
N GLU A 134 -4.76 30.32 -6.47
CA GLU A 134 -5.85 29.51 -5.91
C GLU A 134 -5.42 28.06 -5.67
N SER A 135 -4.45 27.58 -6.45
CA SER A 135 -3.92 26.20 -6.33
C SER A 135 -3.34 25.90 -4.94
N LEU A 136 -2.83 26.91 -4.23
CA LEU A 136 -2.33 26.75 -2.86
C LEU A 136 -3.44 26.24 -1.92
N ILE A 137 -4.59 26.90 -1.98
CA ILE A 137 -5.76 26.61 -1.12
C ILE A 137 -6.41 25.28 -1.57
N ILE A 138 -6.56 25.08 -2.87
CA ILE A 138 -7.20 23.87 -3.43
C ILE A 138 -6.42 22.62 -3.03
N ARG A 139 -5.09 22.65 -3.17
CA ARG A 139 -4.22 21.51 -2.91
C ARG A 139 -3.76 21.42 -1.44
N GLY A 140 -4.15 22.37 -0.58
CA GLY A 140 -3.71 22.39 0.82
C GLY A 140 -2.19 22.46 0.99
N LEU A 141 -1.50 23.12 0.05
CA LEU A 141 -0.03 23.23 0.09
C LEU A 141 0.39 24.25 1.16
N THR A 142 1.51 23.98 1.79
CA THR A 142 2.16 24.90 2.74
C THR A 142 3.51 25.36 2.20
N VAL A 143 3.83 26.63 2.45
CA VAL A 143 5.10 27.25 2.06
C VAL A 143 5.99 27.32 3.29
N ALA A 144 7.11 26.58 3.26
CA ALA A 144 8.08 26.56 4.36
C ALA A 144 8.88 27.85 4.46
N GLN A 145 9.22 28.46 3.32
CA GLN A 145 10.03 29.68 3.25
C GLN A 145 9.53 30.56 2.10
N GLY A 146 9.50 31.87 2.33
CA GLY A 146 9.10 32.82 1.30
C GLY A 146 7.59 32.92 1.13
N ARG A 147 7.11 32.95 -0.13
CA ARG A 147 5.70 33.10 -0.48
C ARG A 147 5.31 32.23 -1.69
N TRP A 148 4.03 32.00 -1.82
CA TRP A 148 3.44 31.39 -3.02
C TRP A 148 3.36 32.39 -4.19
N ILE A 149 3.05 31.88 -5.39
CA ILE A 149 2.76 32.67 -6.59
C ILE A 149 1.54 33.58 -6.31
N SER A 150 1.67 34.86 -6.61
CA SER A 150 0.61 35.86 -6.46
C SER A 150 -0.13 36.13 -7.77
N ALA A 151 -1.31 36.74 -7.69
CA ALA A 151 -2.08 37.17 -8.88
C ALA A 151 -1.28 38.16 -9.73
N SER A 152 -0.46 39.02 -9.10
CA SER A 152 0.41 39.95 -9.82
C SER A 152 1.54 39.25 -10.58
N ASP A 153 2.09 38.14 -10.05
CA ASP A 153 3.10 37.36 -10.76
C ASP A 153 2.51 36.71 -12.03
N VAL A 154 1.26 36.21 -11.94
CA VAL A 154 0.55 35.63 -13.08
C VAL A 154 0.20 36.69 -14.13
N SER A 155 -0.41 37.81 -13.70
CA SER A 155 -0.90 38.86 -14.62
C SER A 155 0.22 39.63 -15.31
N SER A 156 1.34 39.87 -14.62
CA SER A 156 2.50 40.55 -15.18
C SER A 156 3.54 39.60 -15.84
N GLY A 157 3.29 38.29 -15.79
CA GLY A 157 4.20 37.30 -16.35
C GLY A 157 5.60 37.35 -15.72
N ARG A 158 5.72 37.55 -14.40
CA ARG A 158 7.03 37.58 -13.73
C ARG A 158 7.71 36.21 -13.77
N PRO A 159 9.01 36.15 -14.10
CA PRO A 159 9.79 34.93 -14.13
C PRO A 159 10.17 34.50 -12.68
N VAL A 160 9.19 34.08 -11.89
CA VAL A 160 9.37 33.62 -10.53
C VAL A 160 9.03 32.13 -10.40
N CYS A 161 9.63 31.44 -9.43
CA CYS A 161 9.32 30.05 -9.16
C CYS A 161 9.26 29.74 -7.67
N VAL A 162 8.48 28.69 -7.33
CA VAL A 162 8.47 28.06 -6.02
C VAL A 162 9.08 26.67 -6.18
N LEU A 163 10.06 26.33 -5.35
CA LEU A 163 10.75 25.03 -5.40
C LEU A 163 10.14 24.04 -4.41
N GLY A 164 10.11 22.78 -4.77
CA GLY A 164 9.87 21.71 -3.82
C GLY A 164 11.05 21.50 -2.87
N SER A 165 10.80 20.96 -1.69
CA SER A 165 11.83 20.81 -0.65
C SER A 165 13.06 20.03 -1.10
N TYR A 166 12.91 18.98 -1.90
CA TYR A 166 14.05 18.20 -2.42
C TYR A 166 14.99 19.03 -3.30
N LEU A 167 14.45 19.88 -4.18
CA LEU A 167 15.27 20.78 -5.01
C LEU A 167 15.96 21.85 -4.18
N ALA A 168 15.24 22.43 -3.20
CA ALA A 168 15.79 23.43 -2.30
C ALA A 168 16.95 22.86 -1.46
N GLU A 169 16.77 21.69 -0.85
CA GLU A 169 17.81 20.99 -0.08
C GLU A 169 19.02 20.59 -0.96
N SER A 170 18.77 20.16 -2.22
CA SER A 170 19.83 19.76 -3.14
C SER A 170 20.69 20.93 -3.63
N PHE A 171 20.07 22.09 -3.88
CA PHE A 171 20.77 23.26 -4.42
C PHE A 171 21.30 24.18 -3.33
N PHE A 172 20.61 24.29 -2.22
CA PHE A 172 20.88 25.23 -1.13
C PHE A 172 20.97 24.56 0.25
N PRO A 173 21.86 23.57 0.47
CA PRO A 173 21.90 22.80 1.70
C PRO A 173 22.13 23.63 2.97
N ASN A 174 22.79 24.80 2.84
CA ASN A 174 23.15 25.69 3.96
C ASN A 174 22.83 27.15 3.68
N ASP A 175 22.04 27.45 2.64
CA ASP A 175 21.77 28.81 2.20
C ASP A 175 20.24 29.02 2.01
N ASN A 176 19.79 30.27 2.09
CA ASN A 176 18.39 30.62 1.84
C ASN A 176 18.15 30.65 0.30
N PRO A 177 17.25 29.81 -0.23
CA PRO A 177 16.94 29.79 -1.66
C PRO A 177 16.16 31.02 -2.14
N VAL A 178 15.41 31.71 -1.25
CA VAL A 178 14.54 32.84 -1.62
C VAL A 178 15.37 34.02 -2.12
N GLY A 179 15.01 34.57 -3.28
CA GLY A 179 15.72 35.66 -3.96
C GLY A 179 16.86 35.18 -4.87
N LYS A 180 17.26 33.91 -4.83
CA LYS A 180 18.24 33.33 -5.75
C LYS A 180 17.63 33.07 -7.12
N LYS A 181 18.46 33.03 -8.17
CA LYS A 181 18.02 32.73 -9.54
C LYS A 181 18.41 31.32 -9.93
N VAL A 182 17.44 30.52 -10.32
CA VAL A 182 17.62 29.16 -10.90
C VAL A 182 17.25 29.19 -12.37
N ARG A 183 17.77 28.25 -13.18
CA ARG A 183 17.39 28.12 -14.59
C ARG A 183 16.53 26.89 -14.77
N ILE A 184 15.32 27.08 -15.26
CA ILE A 184 14.37 26.01 -15.60
C ILE A 184 14.35 25.89 -17.11
N ASN A 185 14.76 24.73 -17.65
CA ASN A 185 14.92 24.51 -19.10
C ASN A 185 15.65 25.70 -19.79
N ASP A 186 16.73 26.16 -19.16
CA ASP A 186 17.58 27.28 -19.61
C ASP A 186 17.01 28.71 -19.46
N THR A 187 15.75 28.88 -19.05
CA THR A 187 15.16 30.19 -18.73
C THR A 187 15.40 30.54 -17.24
N PRO A 188 15.86 31.77 -16.92
CA PRO A 188 16.10 32.17 -15.52
C PRO A 188 14.81 32.53 -14.81
N TYR A 189 14.65 32.00 -13.56
CA TYR A 189 13.54 32.29 -12.65
C TYR A 189 14.08 32.67 -11.27
N GLU A 190 13.45 33.64 -10.63
CA GLU A 190 13.74 34.01 -9.26
C GLU A 190 12.96 33.10 -8.31
N VAL A 191 13.63 32.50 -7.33
CA VAL A 191 12.98 31.69 -6.30
C VAL A 191 12.27 32.60 -5.31
N VAL A 192 10.94 32.54 -5.22
CA VAL A 192 10.14 33.36 -4.30
C VAL A 192 9.65 32.55 -3.10
N GLY A 193 9.73 31.23 -3.15
CA GLY A 193 9.36 30.38 -2.02
C GLY A 193 9.81 28.94 -2.17
N VAL A 194 9.67 28.21 -1.08
CA VAL A 194 9.94 26.76 -0.99
C VAL A 194 8.74 26.08 -0.33
N LEU A 195 8.27 25.00 -0.91
CA LEU A 195 7.19 24.18 -0.35
C LEU A 195 7.68 23.36 0.84
N ASP A 196 6.77 23.12 1.78
CA ASP A 196 6.97 22.12 2.82
C ASP A 196 7.15 20.71 2.21
N LYS A 197 7.79 19.84 2.98
CA LYS A 197 8.06 18.47 2.57
C LYS A 197 6.76 17.67 2.48
N MET A 198 6.44 17.21 1.27
CA MET A 198 5.27 16.38 0.99
C MET A 198 5.60 14.88 0.99
N GLY A 199 6.86 14.55 0.71
CA GLY A 199 7.34 13.18 0.63
C GLY A 199 7.09 12.52 -0.72
N SER A 200 7.05 11.19 -0.72
CA SER A 200 6.87 10.39 -1.94
C SER A 200 5.48 9.76 -1.97
N MET A 201 4.78 9.90 -3.09
CA MET A 201 3.49 9.28 -3.36
C MET A 201 3.66 8.14 -4.36
N LEU A 202 3.32 6.90 -3.98
CA LEU A 202 3.41 5.72 -4.84
C LEU A 202 4.77 5.55 -5.55
N GLY A 203 5.87 5.95 -4.89
CA GLY A 203 7.22 5.90 -5.45
C GLY A 203 7.66 7.14 -6.24
N TRP A 204 6.78 8.13 -6.40
CA TRP A 204 7.08 9.40 -7.05
C TRP A 204 7.42 10.46 -6.00
N ASN A 205 8.61 11.03 -6.09
CA ASN A 205 9.02 12.09 -5.17
C ASN A 205 8.31 13.40 -5.52
N GLN A 206 7.28 13.77 -4.73
CA GLN A 206 6.53 15.02 -4.91
C GLN A 206 7.36 16.25 -4.60
N ASP A 207 8.42 16.12 -3.83
CA ASP A 207 9.32 17.21 -3.47
C ASP A 207 10.27 17.59 -4.59
N ASN A 208 10.39 16.75 -5.66
CA ASN A 208 11.19 17.04 -6.86
C ASN A 208 10.36 17.80 -7.91
N GLN A 209 9.80 18.93 -7.52
CA GLN A 209 8.97 19.78 -8.38
C GLN A 209 9.41 21.25 -8.34
N ALA A 210 9.08 21.96 -9.42
CA ALA A 210 9.16 23.41 -9.50
C ALA A 210 7.83 23.96 -10.00
N VAL A 211 7.35 25.03 -9.39
CA VAL A 211 6.08 25.67 -9.75
C VAL A 211 6.35 27.06 -10.26
N ILE A 212 5.80 27.41 -11.42
CA ILE A 212 5.91 28.72 -12.07
C ILE A 212 4.52 29.30 -12.33
N PRO A 213 4.38 30.63 -12.53
CA PRO A 213 3.13 31.22 -12.97
C PRO A 213 2.64 30.56 -14.27
N ILE A 214 1.33 30.29 -14.34
CA ILE A 214 0.72 29.61 -15.50
C ILE A 214 0.93 30.38 -16.81
N SER A 215 0.99 31.72 -16.74
CA SER A 215 1.33 32.59 -17.88
C SER A 215 2.74 32.31 -18.40
N ARG A 216 3.71 32.17 -17.49
CA ARG A 216 5.09 31.83 -17.87
C ARG A 216 5.22 30.42 -18.42
N PHE A 217 4.43 29.47 -17.91
CA PHE A 217 4.41 28.13 -18.48
C PHE A 217 3.95 28.14 -19.94
N GLN A 218 2.93 28.96 -20.27
CA GLN A 218 2.48 29.14 -21.66
C GLN A 218 3.53 29.80 -22.56
N ASP A 219 4.24 30.79 -22.04
CA ASP A 219 5.21 31.54 -22.82
C ASP A 219 6.53 30.80 -23.04
N ASP A 220 7.06 30.17 -21.98
CA ASP A 220 8.42 29.63 -21.98
C ASP A 220 8.48 28.12 -22.25
N ILE A 221 7.41 27.38 -21.97
CA ILE A 221 7.44 25.91 -21.99
C ILE A 221 6.57 25.36 -23.12
N GLN A 222 5.28 25.69 -23.12
CA GLN A 222 4.34 25.15 -24.10
C GLN A 222 3.19 26.16 -24.37
N ARG A 223 3.12 26.67 -25.58
CA ARG A 223 2.12 27.69 -25.97
C ARG A 223 0.65 27.22 -25.82
N ARG A 224 0.39 25.94 -25.97
CA ARG A 224 -0.94 25.34 -25.82
C ARG A 224 -0.83 24.09 -24.97
N PRO A 225 -0.71 24.24 -23.64
CA PRO A 225 -0.69 23.10 -22.77
C PRO A 225 -2.08 22.47 -22.66
N ASP A 226 -2.12 21.17 -22.36
CA ASP A 226 -3.32 20.51 -21.88
C ASP A 226 -3.51 20.86 -20.41
N TYR A 227 -4.68 21.37 -20.04
CA TYR A 227 -4.96 21.79 -18.68
C TYR A 227 -5.70 20.72 -17.89
N VAL A 228 -5.38 20.64 -16.63
CA VAL A 228 -6.23 20.00 -15.63
C VAL A 228 -6.89 21.11 -14.82
N ILE A 229 -8.22 21.11 -14.77
CA ILE A 229 -8.95 22.08 -13.96
C ILE A 229 -9.23 21.43 -12.60
N THR A 230 -8.71 22.04 -11.55
CA THR A 230 -8.93 21.60 -10.16
C THR A 230 -10.08 22.43 -9.58
N VAL A 231 -11.05 21.74 -8.99
CA VAL A 231 -12.24 22.35 -8.39
C VAL A 231 -12.34 21.88 -6.94
N LYS A 232 -12.37 22.83 -6.02
CA LYS A 232 -12.60 22.55 -4.60
C LYS A 232 -14.06 22.80 -4.27
N ALA A 233 -14.75 21.79 -3.74
CA ALA A 233 -16.12 21.93 -3.28
C ALA A 233 -16.20 22.85 -2.05
N LEU A 234 -17.32 23.54 -1.88
CA LEU A 234 -17.58 24.39 -0.71
C LEU A 234 -17.53 23.64 0.61
N LYS A 235 -17.96 22.38 0.60
CA LYS A 235 -17.96 21.47 1.76
C LYS A 235 -17.71 20.03 1.27
N PRO A 236 -17.11 19.17 2.11
CA PRO A 236 -16.90 17.78 1.74
C PRO A 236 -18.19 17.03 1.37
N GLU A 237 -19.32 17.37 2.01
CA GLU A 237 -20.63 16.74 1.75
C GLU A 237 -21.22 17.17 0.39
N ALA A 238 -20.80 18.32 -0.13
CA ALA A 238 -21.27 18.87 -1.41
C ALA A 238 -20.47 18.36 -2.63
N VAL A 239 -19.50 17.48 -2.45
CA VAL A 239 -18.63 16.97 -3.54
C VAL A 239 -19.45 16.33 -4.66
N SER A 240 -20.47 15.55 -4.34
CA SER A 240 -21.32 14.90 -5.33
C SER A 240 -22.13 15.93 -6.14
N GLU A 241 -22.65 16.97 -5.51
CA GLU A 241 -23.35 18.06 -6.16
C GLU A 241 -22.40 18.87 -7.06
N THR A 242 -21.22 19.22 -6.54
CA THR A 242 -20.17 19.91 -7.28
C THR A 242 -19.70 19.10 -8.51
N LEU A 243 -19.63 17.77 -8.39
CA LEU A 243 -19.29 16.88 -9.50
C LEU A 243 -20.34 16.92 -10.60
N GLU A 244 -21.62 16.83 -10.25
CA GLU A 244 -22.70 16.84 -11.25
C GLU A 244 -22.84 18.23 -11.90
N GLU A 245 -22.69 19.31 -11.14
CA GLU A 245 -22.62 20.67 -11.71
C GLU A 245 -21.43 20.81 -12.66
N ALA A 246 -20.23 20.41 -12.23
CA ALA A 246 -19.03 20.48 -13.05
C ALA A 246 -19.18 19.67 -14.35
N ARG A 247 -19.72 18.43 -14.25
CA ARG A 247 -19.98 17.57 -15.41
C ARG A 247 -20.95 18.21 -16.39
N SER A 248 -22.09 18.69 -15.90
CA SER A 248 -23.13 19.30 -16.71
C SER A 248 -22.61 20.54 -17.43
N LEU A 249 -21.97 21.46 -16.69
CA LEU A 249 -21.40 22.68 -17.26
C LEU A 249 -20.30 22.37 -18.27
N PHE A 250 -19.38 21.45 -17.94
CA PHE A 250 -18.25 21.16 -18.83
C PHE A 250 -18.68 20.43 -20.09
N ARG A 251 -19.72 19.56 -20.04
CA ARG A 251 -20.39 19.02 -21.24
C ARG A 251 -20.94 20.12 -22.13
N SER A 252 -21.60 21.13 -21.52
CA SER A 252 -22.13 22.31 -22.26
C SER A 252 -21.01 23.12 -22.90
N ILE A 253 -19.95 23.43 -22.17
CA ILE A 253 -18.76 24.18 -22.64
C ILE A 253 -18.08 23.44 -23.81
N ARG A 254 -17.99 22.11 -23.73
CA ARG A 254 -17.39 21.29 -24.80
C ARG A 254 -18.36 20.93 -25.92
N LYS A 255 -19.61 21.36 -25.81
CA LYS A 255 -20.70 21.13 -26.80
C LYS A 255 -20.88 19.63 -27.09
N ILE A 256 -20.94 18.81 -26.04
CA ILE A 256 -21.15 17.37 -26.14
C ILE A 256 -22.64 17.12 -26.26
N GLU A 257 -23.07 16.45 -27.33
CA GLU A 257 -24.46 16.10 -27.59
C GLU A 257 -25.05 15.20 -26.50
N PRO A 258 -26.33 15.31 -26.17
CA PRO A 258 -27.01 14.38 -25.28
C PRO A 258 -26.82 12.92 -25.76
N GLY A 259 -26.55 12.02 -24.82
CA GLY A 259 -26.33 10.59 -25.11
C GLY A 259 -24.92 10.21 -25.56
N ARG A 260 -24.04 11.18 -25.90
CA ARG A 260 -22.62 10.86 -26.16
C ARG A 260 -21.81 10.75 -24.89
N PRO A 261 -20.82 9.85 -24.84
CA PRO A 261 -19.88 9.74 -23.71
C PRO A 261 -19.05 11.02 -23.56
N ASP A 262 -18.59 11.29 -22.34
CA ASP A 262 -17.73 12.43 -22.04
C ASP A 262 -16.37 12.30 -22.75
N ASP A 263 -15.92 13.40 -23.37
CA ASP A 263 -14.57 13.50 -23.95
C ASP A 263 -13.53 14.07 -22.95
N PHE A 264 -13.87 14.01 -21.67
CA PHE A 264 -13.06 14.39 -20.52
C PHE A 264 -13.29 13.39 -19.38
N ALA A 265 -12.53 13.51 -18.31
CA ALA A 265 -12.70 12.72 -17.09
C ALA A 265 -12.72 13.66 -15.88
N ILE A 266 -13.58 13.36 -14.91
CA ILE A 266 -13.55 14.01 -13.59
C ILE A 266 -12.99 12.99 -12.62
N ASN A 267 -11.77 13.24 -12.19
CA ASN A 267 -11.03 12.37 -11.27
C ASN A 267 -11.22 12.85 -9.84
N GLN A 268 -11.35 11.90 -8.92
CA GLN A 268 -11.52 12.12 -7.49
C GLN A 268 -10.61 11.20 -6.70
N GLN A 269 -10.28 11.62 -5.49
CA GLN A 269 -9.57 10.79 -4.51
C GLN A 269 -10.24 9.42 -4.31
N GLU A 270 -11.57 9.39 -4.28
CA GLU A 270 -12.36 8.17 -4.10
C GLU A 270 -12.09 7.11 -5.19
N ALA A 271 -11.92 7.53 -6.44
CA ALA A 271 -11.62 6.62 -7.54
C ALA A 271 -10.27 5.92 -7.34
N ILE A 272 -9.26 6.66 -6.89
CA ILE A 272 -7.95 6.10 -6.56
C ILE A 272 -8.06 5.14 -5.38
N THR A 273 -8.84 5.50 -4.35
CA THR A 273 -9.07 4.65 -3.18
C THR A 273 -9.74 3.34 -3.55
N LYS A 274 -10.82 3.38 -4.35
CA LYS A 274 -11.51 2.17 -4.85
C LYS A 274 -10.60 1.26 -5.67
N PHE A 275 -9.79 1.85 -6.55
CA PHE A 275 -8.80 1.11 -7.33
C PHE A 275 -7.78 0.40 -6.41
N PHE A 276 -7.27 1.12 -5.42
CA PHE A 276 -6.31 0.58 -4.48
C PHE A 276 -6.90 -0.51 -3.58
N ASP A 277 -8.16 -0.35 -3.17
CA ASP A 277 -8.88 -1.38 -2.40
C ASP A 277 -9.09 -2.65 -3.25
N GLY A 278 -9.43 -2.50 -4.52
CA GLY A 278 -9.47 -3.61 -5.46
C GLY A 278 -8.12 -4.32 -5.60
N PHE A 279 -7.05 -3.56 -5.75
CA PHE A 279 -5.69 -4.10 -5.81
C PHE A 279 -5.30 -4.85 -4.52
N LYS A 280 -5.61 -4.28 -3.33
CA LYS A 280 -5.40 -4.96 -2.04
C LYS A 280 -6.18 -6.28 -1.96
N ALA A 281 -7.43 -6.30 -2.44
CA ALA A 281 -8.27 -7.50 -2.45
C ALA A 281 -7.67 -8.61 -3.32
N VAL A 282 -7.19 -8.28 -4.53
CA VAL A 282 -6.52 -9.23 -5.43
C VAL A 282 -5.24 -9.77 -4.79
N LEU A 283 -4.39 -8.89 -4.26
CA LEU A 283 -3.13 -9.28 -3.60
C LEU A 283 -3.40 -10.14 -2.36
N GLY A 284 -4.40 -9.77 -1.57
CA GLY A 284 -4.84 -10.53 -0.40
C GLY A 284 -5.37 -11.92 -0.76
N SER A 285 -6.18 -12.02 -1.82
CA SER A 285 -6.71 -13.29 -2.32
C SER A 285 -5.60 -14.22 -2.80
N PHE A 286 -4.63 -13.67 -3.54
CA PHE A 286 -3.45 -14.43 -3.98
C PHE A 286 -2.62 -14.90 -2.78
N GLY A 287 -2.36 -14.02 -1.82
CA GLY A 287 -1.64 -14.38 -0.59
C GLY A 287 -2.38 -15.44 0.23
N PHE A 288 -3.72 -15.34 0.33
CA PHE A 288 -4.56 -16.34 0.99
C PHE A 288 -4.48 -17.70 0.28
N PHE A 289 -4.55 -17.72 -1.05
CA PHE A 289 -4.45 -18.95 -1.85
C PHE A 289 -3.10 -19.64 -1.66
N VAL A 290 -1.98 -18.90 -1.79
CA VAL A 290 -0.63 -19.47 -1.60
C VAL A 290 -0.42 -19.98 -0.18
N THR A 291 -0.86 -19.18 0.80
CA THR A 291 -0.79 -19.57 2.22
C THR A 291 -1.63 -20.83 2.49
N GLY A 292 -2.87 -20.85 2.01
CA GLY A 292 -3.78 -21.98 2.18
C GLY A 292 -3.21 -23.27 1.56
N LEU A 293 -2.66 -23.18 0.35
CA LEU A 293 -2.01 -24.31 -0.31
C LEU A 293 -0.79 -24.82 0.47
N SER A 294 0.07 -23.89 0.95
CA SER A 294 1.26 -24.23 1.74
C SER A 294 0.88 -24.89 3.08
N LEU A 295 -0.13 -24.34 3.76
CA LEU A 295 -0.63 -24.91 5.01
C LEU A 295 -1.32 -26.27 4.80
N PHE A 296 -2.03 -26.45 3.69
CA PHE A 296 -2.64 -27.73 3.33
C PHE A 296 -1.57 -28.82 3.13
N VAL A 297 -0.54 -28.52 2.34
CA VAL A 297 0.58 -29.45 2.09
C VAL A 297 1.34 -29.73 3.40
N GLY A 298 1.64 -28.68 4.18
CA GLY A 298 2.25 -28.81 5.51
C GLY A 298 1.39 -29.62 6.48
N GLY A 299 0.06 -29.43 6.45
CA GLY A 299 -0.91 -30.16 7.24
C GLY A 299 -0.93 -31.67 6.94
N ILE A 300 -0.89 -32.05 5.65
CA ILE A 300 -0.76 -33.47 5.25
C ILE A 300 0.51 -34.07 5.83
N GLY A 301 1.61 -33.30 5.78
CA GLY A 301 2.85 -33.75 6.35
C GLY A 301 2.79 -33.96 7.88
N ILE A 302 2.15 -33.05 8.60
CA ILE A 302 1.96 -33.19 10.05
C ILE A 302 1.05 -34.37 10.38
N MET A 303 -0.02 -34.55 9.62
CA MET A 303 -0.88 -35.71 9.76
C MET A 303 -0.09 -37.03 9.62
N ASN A 304 0.80 -37.11 8.64
CA ASN A 304 1.66 -38.29 8.44
C ASN A 304 2.64 -38.52 9.61
N ILE A 305 3.25 -37.43 10.14
CA ILE A 305 4.13 -37.54 11.33
C ILE A 305 3.35 -38.07 12.53
N LEU A 306 2.15 -37.56 12.74
CA LEU A 306 1.31 -38.00 13.86
C LEU A 306 0.82 -39.43 13.71
N PHE A 307 0.53 -39.92 12.49
CA PHE A 307 0.24 -41.33 12.27
C PHE A 307 1.41 -42.23 12.66
N VAL A 308 2.62 -41.88 12.26
CA VAL A 308 3.84 -42.61 12.67
C VAL A 308 4.04 -42.54 14.18
N SER A 309 3.91 -41.37 14.79
CA SER A 309 4.05 -41.19 16.24
C SER A 309 3.01 -42.03 17.03
N VAL A 310 1.77 -42.09 16.53
CA VAL A 310 0.70 -42.94 17.14
C VAL A 310 1.06 -44.43 17.04
N THR A 311 1.59 -44.88 15.88
CA THR A 311 1.97 -46.30 15.73
C THR A 311 3.15 -46.67 16.60
N GLU A 312 4.19 -45.82 16.68
CA GLU A 312 5.34 -46.04 17.56
C GLU A 312 4.97 -46.09 19.05
N ARG A 313 3.93 -45.35 19.47
CA ARG A 313 3.47 -45.26 20.86
C ARG A 313 2.24 -46.09 21.14
N THR A 314 1.89 -47.07 20.28
CA THR A 314 0.67 -47.90 20.41
C THR A 314 0.59 -48.60 21.78
N LYS A 315 1.67 -49.22 22.26
CA LYS A 315 1.73 -49.90 23.58
C LYS A 315 1.50 -48.90 24.74
N GLU A 316 2.13 -47.74 24.70
CA GLU A 316 1.96 -46.69 25.72
C GLU A 316 0.52 -46.20 25.80
N ILE A 317 -0.14 -45.98 24.66
CA ILE A 317 -1.56 -45.60 24.56
C ILE A 317 -2.43 -46.72 25.13
N GLY A 318 -2.11 -47.97 24.82
CA GLY A 318 -2.78 -49.16 25.37
C GLY A 318 -2.71 -49.25 26.88
N ILE A 319 -1.53 -49.07 27.48
CA ILE A 319 -1.32 -49.06 28.94
C ILE A 319 -2.10 -47.94 29.58
N ARG A 320 -2.03 -46.69 29.07
CA ARG A 320 -2.80 -45.56 29.62
C ARG A 320 -4.32 -45.83 29.60
N LYS A 321 -4.83 -46.45 28.57
CA LYS A 321 -6.24 -46.82 28.46
C LYS A 321 -6.61 -47.96 29.40
N ALA A 322 -5.76 -48.98 29.58
CA ALA A 322 -5.95 -50.02 30.53
C ALA A 322 -6.02 -49.50 31.98
N LEU A 323 -5.25 -48.46 32.29
CA LEU A 323 -5.27 -47.71 33.56
C LEU A 323 -6.45 -46.72 33.69
N GLY A 324 -7.39 -46.69 32.73
CA GLY A 324 -8.63 -45.90 32.82
C GLY A 324 -8.56 -44.50 32.18
N ALA A 325 -7.56 -44.17 31.35
CA ALA A 325 -7.53 -42.88 30.68
C ALA A 325 -8.73 -42.67 29.75
N LYS A 326 -9.41 -41.52 29.90
CA LYS A 326 -10.55 -41.14 29.09
C LYS A 326 -10.13 -40.87 27.63
N ARG A 327 -11.00 -41.24 26.67
CA ARG A 327 -10.76 -40.98 25.24
C ARG A 327 -10.44 -39.50 24.96
N ARG A 328 -11.12 -38.57 25.62
CA ARG A 328 -10.87 -37.12 25.49
C ARG A 328 -9.46 -36.74 25.90
N SER A 329 -8.90 -37.35 26.93
CA SER A 329 -7.53 -37.03 27.39
C SER A 329 -6.49 -37.40 26.35
N ILE A 330 -6.61 -38.55 25.69
CA ILE A 330 -5.72 -38.98 24.61
C ILE A 330 -5.89 -38.10 23.39
N LEU A 331 -7.14 -37.80 23.02
CA LEU A 331 -7.44 -36.91 21.89
C LEU A 331 -6.80 -35.51 22.08
N THR A 332 -7.05 -34.89 23.24
CA THR A 332 -6.50 -33.56 23.53
C THR A 332 -4.98 -33.54 23.58
N GLN A 333 -4.36 -34.60 24.11
CA GLN A 333 -2.90 -34.71 24.14
C GLN A 333 -2.28 -34.67 22.75
N PHE A 334 -2.78 -35.50 21.81
CA PHE A 334 -2.26 -35.51 20.44
C PHE A 334 -2.59 -34.22 19.63
N LEU A 335 -3.77 -33.62 19.91
CA LEU A 335 -4.10 -32.31 19.30
C LEU A 335 -3.20 -31.21 19.79
N MET A 336 -2.87 -31.18 21.08
CA MET A 336 -1.92 -30.21 21.65
C MET A 336 -0.49 -30.43 21.12
N GLU A 337 -0.07 -31.69 20.91
CA GLU A 337 1.20 -32.01 20.30
C GLU A 337 1.27 -31.51 18.84
N ALA A 338 0.21 -31.73 18.06
CA ALA A 338 0.10 -31.20 16.70
C ALA A 338 0.13 -29.67 16.66
N ALA A 339 -0.67 -29.03 17.50
CA ALA A 339 -0.72 -27.57 17.61
C ALA A 339 0.63 -27.00 18.07
N GLY A 340 1.34 -27.68 18.98
CA GLY A 340 2.67 -27.28 19.45
C GLY A 340 3.72 -27.32 18.33
N ILE A 341 3.73 -28.37 17.50
CA ILE A 341 4.65 -28.49 16.36
C ILE A 341 4.41 -27.36 15.35
N THR A 342 3.16 -27.13 14.98
CA THR A 342 2.81 -26.08 14.02
C THR A 342 3.04 -24.69 14.59
N PHE A 343 2.74 -24.45 15.85
CA PHE A 343 3.02 -23.19 16.53
C PHE A 343 4.51 -22.85 16.52
N LEU A 344 5.38 -23.83 16.80
CA LEU A 344 6.83 -23.66 16.69
C LEU A 344 7.27 -23.36 15.26
N ALA A 345 6.68 -24.05 14.25
CA ALA A 345 6.90 -23.75 12.85
C ALA A 345 6.44 -22.33 12.52
N GLY A 346 5.32 -21.89 13.05
CA GLY A 346 4.80 -20.53 12.93
C GLY A 346 5.73 -19.47 13.52
N LEU A 347 6.29 -19.73 14.70
CA LEU A 347 7.29 -18.86 15.34
C LEU A 347 8.56 -18.72 14.47
N ILE A 348 9.01 -19.80 13.85
CA ILE A 348 10.16 -19.76 12.91
C ILE A 348 9.78 -18.93 11.68
N GLY A 349 8.61 -19.14 11.10
CA GLY A 349 8.11 -18.38 9.93
C GLY A 349 8.03 -16.88 10.20
N VAL A 350 7.46 -16.48 11.34
CA VAL A 350 7.39 -15.08 11.79
C VAL A 350 8.81 -14.54 12.09
N GLY A 351 9.66 -15.35 12.74
CA GLY A 351 11.04 -14.97 13.04
C GLY A 351 11.90 -14.70 11.80
N ILE A 352 11.64 -15.40 10.70
CA ILE A 352 12.26 -15.12 9.39
C ILE A 352 11.60 -13.92 8.70
N ALA A 353 10.28 -13.78 8.81
CA ALA A 353 9.55 -12.68 8.19
C ALA A 353 9.98 -11.31 8.76
N TRP A 354 10.30 -11.24 10.05
CA TRP A 354 10.63 -9.97 10.70
C TRP A 354 11.86 -9.27 10.10
N PRO A 355 13.06 -9.87 10.04
CA PRO A 355 14.23 -9.22 9.45
C PRO A 355 14.03 -8.90 7.97
N ILE A 356 13.27 -9.73 7.23
CA ILE A 356 12.95 -9.48 5.82
C ILE A 356 12.10 -8.21 5.69
N SER A 357 11.00 -8.11 6.46
CA SER A 357 10.12 -6.94 6.43
C SER A 357 10.85 -5.66 6.89
N TRP A 358 11.70 -5.76 7.92
CA TRP A 358 12.51 -4.63 8.38
C TRP A 358 13.48 -4.14 7.29
N LYS A 359 14.17 -5.08 6.61
CA LYS A 359 15.09 -4.73 5.50
C LYS A 359 14.38 -4.11 4.30
N ILE A 360 13.19 -4.63 3.95
CA ILE A 360 12.34 -4.03 2.90
C ILE A 360 11.98 -2.58 3.27
N GLY A 361 11.57 -2.34 4.52
CA GLY A 361 11.24 -0.99 5.02
C GLY A 361 12.46 -0.06 5.05
N GLU A 362 13.66 -0.56 5.34
CA GLU A 362 14.91 0.21 5.28
C GLU A 362 15.24 0.64 3.84
N ILE A 363 15.19 -0.29 2.89
CA ILE A 363 15.43 -0.02 1.46
C ILE A 363 14.38 0.97 0.91
N ALA A 364 13.13 0.81 1.29
CA ALA A 364 12.06 1.72 0.86
C ALA A 364 12.32 3.15 1.37
N ARG A 365 12.70 3.32 2.62
CA ARG A 365 13.06 4.63 3.21
C ARG A 365 14.30 5.24 2.56
N ALA A 366 15.33 4.44 2.29
CA ALA A 366 16.54 4.91 1.60
C ALA A 366 16.24 5.46 0.20
N ASN A 367 15.23 4.91 -0.47
CA ASN A 367 14.73 5.39 -1.78
C ASN A 367 13.68 6.51 -1.68
N GLY A 368 13.50 7.13 -0.50
CA GLY A 368 12.55 8.23 -0.29
C GLY A 368 11.08 7.81 -0.28
N SER A 369 10.78 6.52 -0.18
CA SER A 369 9.40 6.03 -0.11
C SER A 369 8.81 6.19 1.29
N VAL A 370 7.53 6.59 1.36
CA VAL A 370 6.75 6.66 2.60
C VAL A 370 6.32 5.27 3.09
N PHE A 371 6.65 4.22 2.33
CA PHE A 371 6.30 2.85 2.64
C PHE A 371 7.05 2.36 3.89
N GLU A 372 6.29 2.01 4.93
CA GLU A 372 6.81 1.40 6.15
C GLU A 372 6.35 -0.06 6.26
N ALA A 373 7.26 -1.00 5.99
CA ALA A 373 7.00 -2.42 6.20
C ALA A 373 7.12 -2.76 7.70
N ARG A 374 6.23 -2.18 8.53
CA ARG A 374 6.18 -2.52 9.96
C ARG A 374 5.23 -3.69 10.18
N MET A 375 5.77 -4.76 10.75
CA MET A 375 4.97 -5.92 11.12
C MET A 375 4.07 -5.57 12.31
N SER A 376 2.76 -5.55 12.09
CA SER A 376 1.78 -5.31 13.15
C SER A 376 1.65 -6.54 14.05
N TRP A 377 1.56 -6.33 15.36
CA TRP A 377 1.40 -7.39 16.37
C TRP A 377 0.18 -8.28 16.09
N TRP A 378 -0.87 -7.71 15.55
CA TRP A 378 -2.09 -8.42 15.22
C TRP A 378 -1.90 -9.42 14.07
N ILE A 379 -1.06 -9.10 13.05
CA ILE A 379 -0.69 -10.01 11.95
C ILE A 379 0.08 -11.20 12.52
N VAL A 380 1.00 -10.95 13.45
CA VAL A 380 1.76 -11.99 14.15
C VAL A 380 0.81 -12.91 14.95
N ALA A 381 -0.10 -12.32 15.72
CA ALA A 381 -1.06 -13.08 16.52
C ALA A 381 -1.97 -13.95 15.63
N LEU A 382 -2.47 -13.40 14.52
CA LEU A 382 -3.29 -14.13 13.55
C LEU A 382 -2.51 -15.27 12.90
N ALA A 383 -1.28 -15.02 12.47
CA ALA A 383 -0.42 -16.01 11.84
C ALA A 383 -0.14 -17.19 12.77
N LEU A 384 0.18 -16.92 14.05
CA LEU A 384 0.39 -17.96 15.05
C LEU A 384 -0.90 -18.73 15.39
N PHE A 385 -2.04 -18.04 15.46
CA PHE A 385 -3.34 -18.67 15.64
C PHE A 385 -3.67 -19.62 14.48
N VAL A 386 -3.54 -19.16 13.25
CA VAL A 386 -3.77 -19.97 12.03
C VAL A 386 -2.80 -21.15 11.98
N SER A 387 -1.55 -20.97 12.36
CA SER A 387 -0.58 -22.05 12.45
C SER A 387 -1.03 -23.14 13.43
N ALA A 388 -1.38 -22.77 14.66
CA ALA A 388 -1.87 -23.71 15.67
C ALA A 388 -3.17 -24.42 15.24
N ALA A 389 -4.12 -23.66 14.65
CA ALA A 389 -5.38 -24.22 14.12
C ALA A 389 -5.12 -25.25 13.02
N THR A 390 -4.18 -24.97 12.10
CA THR A 390 -3.77 -25.93 11.05
C THR A 390 -3.26 -27.23 11.66
N GLY A 391 -2.43 -27.15 12.71
CA GLY A 391 -1.96 -28.33 13.42
C GLY A 391 -3.10 -29.14 14.06
N MET A 392 -4.03 -28.47 14.72
CA MET A 392 -5.21 -29.13 15.30
C MET A 392 -6.08 -29.82 14.26
N VAL A 393 -6.32 -29.16 13.12
CA VAL A 393 -7.11 -29.74 12.01
C VAL A 393 -6.38 -30.94 11.40
N ALA A 394 -5.11 -30.81 11.09
CA ALA A 394 -4.29 -31.89 10.52
C ALA A 394 -4.10 -33.06 11.48
N GLY A 395 -3.95 -32.76 12.78
CA GLY A 395 -3.80 -33.78 13.83
C GLY A 395 -5.09 -34.48 14.24
N PHE A 396 -6.26 -34.00 13.79
CA PHE A 396 -7.55 -34.53 14.30
C PHE A 396 -7.75 -35.99 13.96
N ILE A 397 -7.52 -36.41 12.70
CA ILE A 397 -7.73 -37.79 12.24
C ILE A 397 -6.83 -38.79 13.00
N PRO A 398 -5.48 -38.59 13.05
CA PRO A 398 -4.61 -39.50 13.80
C PRO A 398 -4.94 -39.53 15.31
N ALA A 399 -5.17 -38.36 15.92
CA ALA A 399 -5.55 -38.27 17.35
C ALA A 399 -6.87 -38.99 17.65
N TRP A 400 -7.86 -38.86 16.78
CA TRP A 400 -9.13 -39.53 16.92
C TRP A 400 -8.98 -41.06 16.81
N ARG A 401 -8.17 -41.58 15.88
CA ARG A 401 -7.84 -43.01 15.77
C ARG A 401 -7.15 -43.51 17.05
N ALA A 402 -6.10 -42.79 17.52
CA ALA A 402 -5.42 -43.13 18.79
C ALA A 402 -6.37 -43.19 19.97
N SER A 403 -7.31 -42.23 20.06
CA SER A 403 -8.31 -42.18 21.15
C SER A 403 -9.29 -43.32 21.14
N ARG A 404 -9.52 -44.00 20.02
CA ARG A 404 -10.47 -45.13 19.86
C ARG A 404 -9.81 -46.51 19.89
N MET A 405 -8.49 -46.60 19.96
CA MET A 405 -7.72 -47.82 19.98
C MET A 405 -8.16 -48.74 21.12
N ASN A 406 -8.27 -50.03 20.86
CA ASN A 406 -8.64 -51.01 21.90
C ASN A 406 -7.40 -51.35 22.75
N PRO A 407 -7.47 -51.32 24.09
CA PRO A 407 -6.31 -51.62 24.95
C PRO A 407 -5.71 -53.00 24.70
N VAL A 408 -6.58 -54.02 24.47
CA VAL A 408 -6.13 -55.39 24.26
C VAL A 408 -5.34 -55.56 22.99
N ASP A 409 -5.82 -54.93 21.88
CA ASP A 409 -5.14 -54.99 20.59
C ASP A 409 -3.82 -54.21 20.61
N ALA A 410 -3.82 -53.09 21.35
CA ALA A 410 -2.64 -52.24 21.49
C ALA A 410 -1.50 -52.92 22.29
N LEU A 411 -1.82 -53.76 23.26
CA LEU A 411 -0.84 -54.50 24.05
C LEU A 411 -0.33 -55.76 23.34
N ARG A 412 -1.08 -56.28 22.36
CA ARG A 412 -0.77 -57.49 21.58
C ARG A 412 0.05 -57.20 20.33
N SER A 413 0.12 -55.93 19.89
CA SER A 413 0.95 -55.52 18.74
C SER A 413 2.43 -55.61 19.11
N GLU A 414 3.19 -56.42 18.37
CA GLU A 414 4.66 -56.48 18.40
C GLU A 414 5.29 -55.24 17.77
#